data_2eef0ce8eff9fb32419c0d70becab778
#
_entry.id   2eef0ce8eff9fb32419c0d70becab778
#
_cell.length_a   1.000
_cell.length_b   1.000
_cell.length_c   1.000
_cell.angle_alpha   90.00
_cell.angle_beta   90.00
_cell.angle_gamma   90.00
#
_symmetry.space_group_name_H-M   'P 1'
#
loop_
_entity.id
_entity.type
_entity.pdbx_description
1 polymer ?
#
loop_
_entity_poly.entity_id
_entity_poly.type
_entity_poly.pdbx_seq_one_letter_code
_entity_poly.pdbx_strand_id
1 'polypeptide(L)'
;MKRWFKYVKPYLPYFIIGPLCMIVEVLGEVIMPKFLAGIIDNGVQNRDIGQIVFMTAMMIVTALLMMAGGVGGSYFGAKASVNFAADLRRDVYRKVQDFSFANIDRFSTGSLVTRLTNDVTQMQNFINMLLRMALRAPGMLIGGLIMAILLRPSLALILLVMLPLLLICMTICIRKGFPLFNKMQEKIDALNSNVRESVTNVRVIKSFVREDFEKKKFGRSNANLKQAGMNAMKLMIFLQPIMMFFMYTTTLLVVWFGGNTVIAGNMQLGDLTAFITYITQILISLMMVSMLFVMSSRAMASSRRISEVLDEKIDLNDDNAAHTDLQVKEGRVEFRHVDFRYYKNSEDKVLDDITFTIEPGQTVGIIGSTGCGKSTLVSMIPRLYDVDAGEVLIDGVNVKDYSLYHLREGVGMVLQKNVLFAGSIKENLLWGDENATDEMIRNAASHAQADGFIQSFNNGYDYDLGQGGTNVSGGQKQRLCIARALLKRPKILILDDSTSAVDTATEARIREAFRTELKDSTKIIIAQRISSVMEADEIIVMNEGRITGIGHHDELLKNNKEYQEIYYSQMDKKEATA
;
A
#
# COMPACT_ATOMS: atom_id res chain seq x y z
N MET A 1 -5.82 -0.91 20.82
CA MET A 1 -4.56 -0.60 21.56
C MET A 1 -3.69 -1.82 21.79
N LYS A 2 -4.21 -2.99 22.21
CA LYS A 2 -3.40 -4.21 22.45
C LYS A 2 -2.54 -4.65 21.26
N ARG A 3 -3.03 -4.52 20.02
CA ARG A 3 -2.28 -4.87 18.80
C ARG A 3 -1.00 -4.06 18.61
N TRP A 4 -1.09 -2.74 18.75
CA TRP A 4 0.05 -1.84 18.55
C TRP A 4 1.12 -2.01 19.62
N PHE A 5 0.74 -2.50 20.81
CA PHE A 5 1.67 -2.79 21.90
C PHE A 5 2.68 -3.89 21.54
N LYS A 6 2.33 -4.82 20.63
CA LYS A 6 3.27 -5.82 20.07
C LYS A 6 4.52 -5.14 19.49
N TYR A 7 4.34 -4.02 18.78
CA TYR A 7 5.42 -3.27 18.11
C TYR A 7 6.12 -2.26 19.04
N VAL A 8 5.49 -1.93 20.17
CA VAL A 8 6.07 -1.03 21.19
C VAL A 8 6.94 -1.81 22.15
N LYS A 9 6.52 -3.01 22.55
CA LYS A 9 7.16 -3.84 23.60
C LYS A 9 8.66 -4.06 23.40
N PRO A 10 9.18 -4.38 22.21
CA PRO A 10 10.62 -4.59 22.00
C PRO A 10 11.45 -3.32 22.22
N TYR A 11 10.83 -2.16 22.03
CA TYR A 11 11.48 -0.84 22.08
C TYR A 11 11.04 -0.01 23.29
N LEU A 12 10.41 -0.63 24.27
CA LEU A 12 9.86 0.02 25.46
C LEU A 12 10.84 0.99 26.16
N PRO A 13 12.15 0.67 26.29
CA PRO A 13 13.10 1.63 26.88
C PRO A 13 13.12 2.97 26.14
N TYR A 14 13.07 2.97 24.82
CA TYR A 14 13.09 4.21 24.02
C TYR A 14 11.77 4.98 24.13
N PHE A 15 10.63 4.26 24.28
CA PHE A 15 9.32 4.85 24.53
C PHE A 15 9.19 5.49 25.91
N ILE A 16 10.07 5.14 26.86
CA ILE A 16 10.10 5.72 28.21
C ILE A 16 11.17 6.82 28.29
N ILE A 17 12.39 6.56 27.85
CA ILE A 17 13.52 7.51 27.97
C ILE A 17 13.25 8.76 27.13
N GLY A 18 12.71 8.62 25.92
CA GLY A 18 12.38 9.77 25.07
C GLY A 18 11.49 10.81 25.79
N PRO A 19 10.29 10.44 26.24
CA PRO A 19 9.44 11.34 27.03
C PRO A 19 10.06 11.84 28.32
N LEU A 20 10.87 11.05 29.03
CA LEU A 20 11.60 11.51 30.24
C LEU A 20 12.60 12.62 29.89
N CYS A 21 13.34 12.49 28.78
CA CYS A 21 14.21 13.56 28.30
C CYS A 21 13.42 14.84 27.97
N MET A 22 12.22 14.71 27.39
CA MET A 22 11.34 15.85 27.12
C MET A 22 10.84 16.53 28.39
N ILE A 23 10.62 15.78 29.49
CA ILE A 23 10.27 16.37 30.80
C ILE A 23 11.41 17.26 31.31
N VAL A 24 12.67 16.83 31.16
CA VAL A 24 13.84 17.65 31.56
C VAL A 24 13.88 18.95 30.77
N GLU A 25 13.62 18.89 29.45
CA GLU A 25 13.53 20.09 28.61
C GLU A 25 12.42 21.04 29.08
N VAL A 26 11.22 20.51 29.32
CA VAL A 26 10.05 21.29 29.79
C VAL A 26 10.31 21.95 31.16
N LEU A 27 10.89 21.23 32.10
CA LEU A 27 11.23 21.78 33.40
C LEU A 27 12.21 22.96 33.27
N GLY A 28 13.21 22.82 32.41
CA GLY A 28 14.13 23.93 32.12
C GLY A 28 13.41 25.11 31.47
N GLU A 29 12.54 24.89 30.47
CA GLU A 29 11.75 25.96 29.84
C GLU A 29 10.87 26.73 30.83
N VAL A 30 10.28 26.01 31.79
CA VAL A 30 9.42 26.63 32.85
C VAL A 30 10.23 27.39 33.88
N ILE A 31 11.43 26.94 34.24
CA ILE A 31 12.28 27.58 35.26
C ILE A 31 13.06 28.78 34.69
N MET A 32 13.42 28.77 33.45
CA MET A 32 14.28 29.78 32.78
C MET A 32 13.79 31.25 32.99
N PRO A 33 12.49 31.57 32.81
CA PRO A 33 11.99 32.93 33.06
C PRO A 33 12.18 33.40 34.51
N LYS A 34 12.17 32.48 35.49
CA LYS A 34 12.40 32.81 36.89
C LYS A 34 13.86 33.19 37.17
N PHE A 35 14.83 32.53 36.53
CA PHE A 35 16.22 32.94 36.63
C PHE A 35 16.44 34.33 36.02
N LEU A 36 15.81 34.63 34.88
CA LEU A 36 15.85 35.94 34.27
C LEU A 36 15.25 37.01 35.19
N ALA A 37 14.13 36.72 35.86
CA ALA A 37 13.55 37.60 36.88
C ALA A 37 14.55 37.88 38.03
N GLY A 38 15.22 36.83 38.51
CA GLY A 38 16.25 36.97 39.58
C GLY A 38 17.46 37.82 39.15
N ILE A 39 17.87 37.78 37.87
CA ILE A 39 18.91 38.68 37.34
C ILE A 39 18.44 40.13 37.41
N ILE A 40 17.18 40.41 37.02
CA ILE A 40 16.63 41.76 36.96
C ILE A 40 16.46 42.30 38.38
N ASP A 41 15.79 41.53 39.27
CA ASP A 41 15.36 42.00 40.58
C ASP A 41 16.49 42.02 41.61
N ASN A 42 17.25 40.94 41.70
CA ASN A 42 18.30 40.81 42.70
C ASN A 42 19.67 41.30 42.22
N GLY A 43 19.92 41.17 40.90
CA GLY A 43 21.20 41.57 40.31
C GLY A 43 21.21 43.04 39.89
N VAL A 44 20.39 43.40 38.87
CA VAL A 44 20.43 44.74 38.26
C VAL A 44 19.93 45.82 39.20
N GLN A 45 18.76 45.59 39.84
CA GLN A 45 18.19 46.60 40.78
C GLN A 45 19.09 46.84 41.98
N ASN A 46 19.68 45.79 42.55
CA ASN A 46 20.57 45.89 43.71
C ASN A 46 22.04 46.15 43.32
N ARG A 47 22.38 46.25 42.03
CA ARG A 47 23.75 46.40 41.50
C ARG A 47 24.72 45.32 42.00
N ASP A 48 24.20 44.10 42.24
CA ASP A 48 24.99 42.94 42.66
C ASP A 48 25.46 42.12 41.46
N ILE A 49 26.72 42.32 41.08
CA ILE A 49 27.35 41.60 39.96
C ILE A 49 27.48 40.11 40.31
N GLY A 50 27.73 39.75 41.59
CA GLY A 50 27.86 38.36 42.00
C GLY A 50 26.55 37.57 41.73
N GLN A 51 25.41 38.17 42.04
CA GLN A 51 24.09 37.57 41.81
C GLN A 51 23.79 37.46 40.29
N ILE A 52 24.18 38.45 39.48
CA ILE A 52 24.04 38.38 38.03
C ILE A 52 24.83 37.19 37.45
N VAL A 53 26.11 37.05 37.85
CA VAL A 53 26.98 35.96 37.40
C VAL A 53 26.43 34.61 37.83
N PHE A 54 25.99 34.49 39.07
CA PHE A 54 25.42 33.24 39.60
C PHE A 54 24.16 32.81 38.85
N MET A 55 23.19 33.71 38.68
CA MET A 55 21.95 33.40 37.94
C MET A 55 22.19 33.11 36.48
N THR A 56 23.13 33.83 35.83
CA THR A 56 23.55 33.56 34.44
C THR A 56 24.19 32.18 34.33
N ALA A 57 25.05 31.80 35.27
CA ALA A 57 25.62 30.45 35.29
C ALA A 57 24.53 29.36 35.43
N MET A 58 23.53 29.59 36.31
CA MET A 58 22.37 28.70 36.45
C MET A 58 21.55 28.61 35.15
N MET A 59 21.37 29.72 34.45
CA MET A 59 20.71 29.72 33.13
C MET A 59 21.49 28.90 32.09
N ILE A 60 22.82 29.04 32.03
CA ILE A 60 23.68 28.26 31.11
C ILE A 60 23.58 26.77 31.42
N VAL A 61 23.69 26.37 32.72
CA VAL A 61 23.56 24.98 33.13
C VAL A 61 22.17 24.42 32.74
N THR A 62 21.12 25.18 33.02
CA THR A 62 19.75 24.79 32.63
C THR A 62 19.60 24.66 31.11
N ALA A 63 20.16 25.59 30.34
CA ALA A 63 20.15 25.53 28.88
C ALA A 63 20.88 24.28 28.33
N LEU A 64 22.02 23.91 28.94
CA LEU A 64 22.75 22.67 28.59
C LEU A 64 21.93 21.42 28.93
N LEU A 65 21.25 21.40 30.06
CA LEU A 65 20.34 20.29 30.43
C LEU A 65 19.14 20.21 29.46
N MET A 66 18.55 21.35 29.10
CA MET A 66 17.49 21.41 28.10
C MET A 66 17.96 20.91 26.76
N MET A 67 19.14 21.31 26.31
CA MET A 67 19.75 20.83 25.05
C MET A 67 19.94 19.31 25.11
N ALA A 68 20.52 18.78 26.19
CA ALA A 68 20.69 17.33 26.34
C ALA A 68 19.32 16.61 26.37
N GLY A 69 18.31 17.16 27.06
CA GLY A 69 16.94 16.66 27.09
C GLY A 69 16.30 16.66 25.69
N GLY A 70 16.37 17.76 24.94
CA GLY A 70 15.81 17.91 23.61
C GLY A 70 16.47 16.99 22.57
N VAL A 71 17.81 16.88 22.60
CA VAL A 71 18.57 15.95 21.73
C VAL A 71 18.24 14.52 22.09
N GLY A 72 18.26 14.17 23.40
CA GLY A 72 17.91 12.83 23.88
C GLY A 72 16.48 12.44 23.50
N GLY A 73 15.51 13.30 23.76
CA GLY A 73 14.11 13.08 23.40
C GLY A 73 13.89 12.89 21.91
N SER A 74 14.59 13.68 21.08
CA SER A 74 14.54 13.55 19.63
C SER A 74 15.19 12.27 19.14
N TYR A 75 16.34 11.89 19.66
CA TYR A 75 17.08 10.67 19.30
C TYR A 75 16.28 9.40 19.65
N PHE A 76 15.85 9.29 20.93
CA PHE A 76 15.10 8.11 21.38
C PHE A 76 13.71 8.05 20.76
N GLY A 77 13.06 9.19 20.54
CA GLY A 77 11.78 9.27 19.83
C GLY A 77 11.89 8.81 18.37
N ALA A 78 12.93 9.26 17.66
CA ALA A 78 13.20 8.81 16.29
C ALA A 78 13.51 7.31 16.26
N LYS A 79 14.39 6.81 17.13
CA LYS A 79 14.76 5.39 17.20
C LYS A 79 13.55 4.50 17.50
N ALA A 80 12.69 4.92 18.44
CA ALA A 80 11.45 4.20 18.77
C ALA A 80 10.49 4.16 17.58
N SER A 81 10.22 5.30 16.94
CA SER A 81 9.23 5.40 15.86
C SER A 81 9.68 4.72 14.56
N VAL A 82 10.97 4.81 14.21
CA VAL A 82 11.51 4.16 13.00
C VAL A 82 11.50 2.63 13.15
N ASN A 83 11.93 2.11 14.30
CA ASN A 83 11.92 0.67 14.54
C ASN A 83 10.48 0.12 14.59
N PHE A 84 9.57 0.83 15.25
CA PHE A 84 8.14 0.50 15.21
C PHE A 84 7.61 0.38 13.77
N ALA A 85 7.93 1.36 12.93
CA ALA A 85 7.48 1.38 11.54
C ALA A 85 8.12 0.27 10.69
N ALA A 86 9.40 -0.05 10.95
CA ALA A 86 10.10 -1.12 10.25
C ALA A 86 9.45 -2.49 10.53
N ASP A 87 9.19 -2.79 11.80
CA ASP A 87 8.54 -4.04 12.21
C ASP A 87 7.09 -4.12 11.69
N LEU A 88 6.35 -3.01 11.78
CA LEU A 88 4.99 -2.94 11.25
C LEU A 88 4.97 -3.19 9.74
N ARG A 89 5.87 -2.55 8.98
CA ARG A 89 5.98 -2.73 7.53
C ARG A 89 6.31 -4.18 7.18
N ARG A 90 7.24 -4.79 7.91
CA ARG A 90 7.60 -6.20 7.73
C ARG A 90 6.41 -7.12 7.94
N ASP A 91 5.64 -6.94 9.02
CA ASP A 91 4.49 -7.78 9.32
C ASP A 91 3.35 -7.59 8.31
N VAL A 92 3.08 -6.34 7.88
CA VAL A 92 2.10 -6.06 6.82
C VAL A 92 2.55 -6.70 5.49
N TYR A 93 3.83 -6.60 5.13
CA TYR A 93 4.36 -7.21 3.92
C TYR A 93 4.24 -8.74 3.95
N ARG A 94 4.63 -9.38 5.07
CA ARG A 94 4.45 -10.84 5.25
C ARG A 94 2.99 -11.24 5.08
N LYS A 95 2.09 -10.53 5.74
CA LYS A 95 0.65 -10.79 5.63
C LYS A 95 0.13 -10.69 4.19
N VAL A 96 0.63 -9.72 3.41
CA VAL A 96 0.26 -9.56 1.99
C VAL A 96 0.84 -10.71 1.14
N GLN A 97 2.03 -11.23 1.47
CA GLN A 97 2.59 -12.40 0.77
C GLN A 97 1.78 -13.68 1.03
N ASP A 98 1.15 -13.78 2.19
CA ASP A 98 0.29 -14.92 2.55
C ASP A 98 -1.12 -14.83 1.95
N PHE A 99 -1.48 -13.73 1.29
CA PHE A 99 -2.81 -13.52 0.72
C PHE A 99 -3.09 -14.50 -0.43
N SER A 100 -4.30 -15.04 -0.44
CA SER A 100 -4.85 -15.74 -1.60
C SER A 100 -5.21 -14.77 -2.73
N PHE A 101 -5.54 -15.30 -3.89
CA PHE A 101 -6.03 -14.49 -5.02
C PHE A 101 -7.35 -13.76 -4.64
N ALA A 102 -8.26 -14.42 -3.93
CA ALA A 102 -9.50 -13.78 -3.45
C ALA A 102 -9.23 -12.60 -2.50
N ASN A 103 -8.22 -12.71 -1.61
CA ASN A 103 -7.79 -11.59 -0.78
C ASN A 103 -7.19 -10.45 -1.63
N ILE A 104 -6.36 -10.76 -2.65
CA ILE A 104 -5.75 -9.75 -3.52
C ILE A 104 -6.81 -9.05 -4.37
N ASP A 105 -7.82 -9.75 -4.85
CA ASP A 105 -8.92 -9.17 -5.63
C ASP A 105 -9.74 -8.16 -4.81
N ARG A 106 -9.85 -8.39 -3.49
CA ARG A 106 -10.51 -7.46 -2.56
C ARG A 106 -9.73 -6.17 -2.36
N PHE A 107 -8.38 -6.24 -2.39
CA PHE A 107 -7.49 -5.10 -2.22
C PHE A 107 -6.83 -4.74 -3.55
N SER A 108 -7.01 -3.53 -4.05
CA SER A 108 -6.22 -3.11 -5.22
C SER A 108 -4.73 -3.03 -4.88
N THR A 109 -3.86 -3.40 -5.81
CA THR A 109 -2.39 -3.34 -5.64
C THR A 109 -1.92 -1.94 -5.20
N GLY A 110 -2.48 -0.88 -5.79
CA GLY A 110 -2.16 0.50 -5.39
C GLY A 110 -2.56 0.82 -3.94
N SER A 111 -3.67 0.24 -3.45
CA SER A 111 -4.09 0.36 -2.05
C SER A 111 -3.12 -0.34 -1.10
N LEU A 112 -2.66 -1.55 -1.43
CA LEU A 112 -1.67 -2.29 -0.62
C LEU A 112 -0.34 -1.56 -0.56
N VAL A 113 0.15 -1.04 -1.69
CA VAL A 113 1.37 -0.22 -1.74
C VAL A 113 1.24 1.01 -0.84
N THR A 114 0.10 1.73 -0.92
CA THR A 114 -0.15 2.92 -0.08
C THR A 114 -0.14 2.57 1.41
N ARG A 115 -0.69 1.42 1.80
CA ARG A 115 -0.70 0.95 3.20
C ARG A 115 0.71 0.59 3.69
N LEU A 116 1.52 -0.06 2.85
CA LEU A 116 2.92 -0.40 3.17
C LEU A 116 3.85 0.81 3.24
N THR A 117 3.57 1.87 2.51
CA THR A 117 4.41 3.07 2.42
C THR A 117 3.85 4.24 3.23
N ASN A 118 2.85 4.92 2.69
CA ASN A 118 2.33 6.16 3.26
C ASN A 118 1.66 5.96 4.62
N ASP A 119 0.82 4.92 4.78
CA ASP A 119 0.10 4.70 6.03
C ASP A 119 1.04 4.31 7.18
N VAL A 120 2.03 3.45 6.91
CA VAL A 120 3.07 3.12 7.90
C VAL A 120 3.88 4.36 8.25
N THR A 121 4.23 5.21 7.28
CA THR A 121 4.95 6.48 7.52
C THR A 121 4.11 7.46 8.35
N GLN A 122 2.80 7.55 8.11
CA GLN A 122 1.91 8.37 8.96
C GLN A 122 1.87 7.87 10.41
N MET A 123 1.84 6.56 10.62
CA MET A 123 1.94 5.97 11.97
C MET A 123 3.28 6.27 12.62
N GLN A 124 4.38 6.15 11.88
CA GLN A 124 5.73 6.50 12.35
C GLN A 124 5.80 7.96 12.82
N ASN A 125 5.33 8.88 11.96
CA ASN A 125 5.36 10.32 12.24
C ASN A 125 4.49 10.67 13.46
N PHE A 126 3.33 10.04 13.58
CA PHE A 126 2.46 10.22 14.74
C PHE A 126 3.12 9.75 16.03
N ILE A 127 3.75 8.56 16.04
CA ILE A 127 4.45 8.05 17.21
C ILE A 127 5.61 8.95 17.59
N ASN A 128 6.42 9.39 16.63
CA ASN A 128 7.52 10.33 16.89
C ASN A 128 6.99 11.63 17.53
N MET A 129 5.93 12.19 16.93
CA MET A 129 5.33 13.42 17.46
C MET A 129 4.70 13.20 18.85
N LEU A 130 4.05 12.05 19.07
CA LEU A 130 3.48 11.69 20.36
C LEU A 130 4.55 11.64 21.45
N LEU A 131 5.68 10.96 21.21
CA LEU A 131 6.78 10.83 22.17
C LEU A 131 7.44 12.16 22.49
N ARG A 132 7.46 13.11 21.56
CA ARG A 132 8.07 14.43 21.74
C ARG A 132 7.11 15.47 22.29
N MET A 133 5.84 15.47 21.88
CA MET A 133 4.90 16.56 22.17
C MET A 133 3.83 16.22 23.20
N ALA A 134 3.52 14.92 23.41
CA ALA A 134 2.42 14.54 24.31
C ALA A 134 2.65 14.94 25.80
N LEU A 135 3.91 15.00 26.23
CA LEU A 135 4.26 15.50 27.56
C LEU A 135 4.73 16.95 27.53
N ARG A 136 5.42 17.37 26.45
CA ARG A 136 5.93 18.74 26.32
C ARG A 136 4.80 19.77 26.29
N ALA A 137 3.81 19.60 25.41
CA ALA A 137 2.77 20.61 25.25
C ALA A 137 1.87 20.77 26.48
N PRO A 138 1.31 19.70 27.10
CA PRO A 138 0.60 19.84 28.37
C PRO A 138 1.51 20.29 29.51
N GLY A 139 2.77 19.83 29.54
CA GLY A 139 3.74 20.21 30.58
C GLY A 139 4.05 21.70 30.56
N MET A 140 4.28 22.29 29.39
CA MET A 140 4.46 23.75 29.22
C MET A 140 3.19 24.53 29.58
N LEU A 141 2.01 24.03 29.18
CA LEU A 141 0.73 24.67 29.53
C LEU A 141 0.52 24.73 31.04
N ILE A 142 0.62 23.57 31.67
CA ILE A 142 0.38 23.43 33.10
C ILE A 142 1.49 24.11 33.90
N GLY A 143 2.75 23.89 33.53
CA GLY A 143 3.91 24.50 34.19
C GLY A 143 3.88 26.02 34.08
N GLY A 144 3.63 26.57 32.90
CA GLY A 144 3.48 28.02 32.70
C GLY A 144 2.32 28.61 33.50
N LEU A 145 1.17 27.91 33.55
CA LEU A 145 0.02 28.35 34.34
C LEU A 145 0.30 28.32 35.84
N ILE A 146 0.91 27.25 36.35
CA ILE A 146 1.31 27.14 37.77
C ILE A 146 2.27 28.28 38.13
N MET A 147 3.29 28.52 37.29
CA MET A 147 4.25 29.59 37.58
C MET A 147 3.61 30.99 37.52
N ALA A 148 2.69 31.22 36.57
CA ALA A 148 1.93 32.47 36.51
C ALA A 148 1.08 32.69 37.79
N ILE A 149 0.42 31.63 38.28
CA ILE A 149 -0.36 31.70 39.55
C ILE A 149 0.55 31.93 40.76
N LEU A 150 1.69 31.24 40.82
CA LEU A 150 2.65 31.40 41.95
C LEU A 150 3.28 32.80 42.00
N LEU A 151 3.55 33.40 40.81
CA LEU A 151 4.07 34.76 40.75
C LEU A 151 3.04 35.79 41.22
N ARG A 152 1.83 35.76 40.65
CA ARG A 152 0.77 36.69 41.01
C ARG A 152 -0.64 36.15 40.66
N PRO A 153 -1.41 35.63 41.63
CA PRO A 153 -2.75 35.08 41.37
C PRO A 153 -3.72 36.10 40.75
N SER A 154 -3.61 37.37 41.11
CA SER A 154 -4.47 38.43 40.56
C SER A 154 -4.27 38.69 39.09
N LEU A 155 -3.04 38.58 38.56
CA LEU A 155 -2.74 38.67 37.14
C LEU A 155 -3.09 37.38 36.39
N ALA A 156 -3.02 36.23 37.04
CA ALA A 156 -3.42 34.95 36.48
C ALA A 156 -4.93 34.89 36.14
N LEU A 157 -5.78 35.68 36.80
CA LEU A 157 -7.20 35.84 36.43
C LEU A 157 -7.39 36.34 34.99
N ILE A 158 -6.46 37.18 34.50
CA ILE A 158 -6.49 37.62 33.06
C ILE A 158 -6.39 36.42 32.15
N LEU A 159 -5.50 35.46 32.45
CA LEU A 159 -5.35 34.21 31.70
C LEU A 159 -6.62 33.34 31.76
N LEU A 160 -7.27 33.28 32.93
CA LEU A 160 -8.51 32.52 33.12
C LEU A 160 -9.65 33.02 32.22
N VAL A 161 -9.64 34.30 31.85
CA VAL A 161 -10.62 34.89 30.93
C VAL A 161 -10.17 34.79 29.47
N MET A 162 -8.91 35.13 29.21
CA MET A 162 -8.40 35.23 27.83
C MET A 162 -8.20 33.86 27.14
N LEU A 163 -7.78 32.82 27.90
CA LEU A 163 -7.60 31.47 27.34
C LEU A 163 -8.90 30.82 26.87
N PRO A 164 -9.99 30.77 27.65
CA PRO A 164 -11.27 30.27 27.17
C PRO A 164 -11.81 31.07 25.98
N LEU A 165 -11.68 32.40 25.97
CA LEU A 165 -12.11 33.23 24.88
C LEU A 165 -11.35 32.93 23.56
N LEU A 166 -10.03 32.72 23.65
CA LEU A 166 -9.20 32.28 22.57
C LEU A 166 -9.65 30.89 22.05
N LEU A 167 -9.86 29.93 22.97
CA LEU A 167 -10.33 28.58 22.62
C LEU A 167 -11.67 28.59 21.91
N ILE A 168 -12.61 29.42 22.36
CA ILE A 168 -13.91 29.59 21.69
C ILE A 168 -13.70 30.14 20.27
N CYS A 169 -12.87 31.18 20.13
CA CYS A 169 -12.60 31.77 18.82
C CYS A 169 -11.92 30.78 17.86
N MET A 170 -10.92 30.03 18.33
CA MET A 170 -10.29 28.96 17.56
C MET A 170 -11.28 27.86 17.16
N THR A 171 -12.13 27.44 18.09
CA THR A 171 -13.16 26.40 17.82
C THR A 171 -14.13 26.86 16.74
N ILE A 172 -14.56 28.13 16.77
CA ILE A 172 -15.42 28.72 15.73
C ILE A 172 -14.70 28.71 14.36
N CYS A 173 -13.43 29.14 14.34
CA CYS A 173 -12.63 29.12 13.09
C CYS A 173 -12.47 27.72 12.53
N ILE A 174 -12.14 26.72 13.39
CA ILE A 174 -11.98 25.33 12.97
C ILE A 174 -13.32 24.77 12.45
N ARG A 175 -14.42 24.96 13.17
CA ARG A 175 -15.75 24.47 12.74
C ARG A 175 -16.21 25.07 11.41
N LYS A 176 -15.94 26.35 11.17
CA LYS A 176 -16.26 27.01 9.89
C LYS A 176 -15.27 26.65 8.78
N GLY A 177 -14.01 26.36 9.12
CA GLY A 177 -12.97 25.99 8.17
C GLY A 177 -13.09 24.57 7.64
N PHE A 178 -13.46 23.62 8.50
CA PHE A 178 -13.52 22.20 8.15
C PHE A 178 -14.35 21.90 6.89
N PRO A 179 -15.60 22.41 6.73
CA PRO A 179 -16.37 22.18 5.51
C PRO A 179 -15.77 22.84 4.27
N LEU A 180 -15.04 23.94 4.41
CA LEU A 180 -14.36 24.60 3.28
C LEU A 180 -13.16 23.76 2.81
N PHE A 181 -12.40 23.15 3.73
CA PHE A 181 -11.33 22.22 3.41
C PHE A 181 -11.84 20.94 2.75
N ASN A 182 -12.97 20.41 3.21
CA ASN A 182 -13.60 19.25 2.57
C ASN A 182 -14.02 19.58 1.12
N LYS A 183 -14.65 20.74 0.89
CA LYS A 183 -14.97 21.19 -0.48
C LYS A 183 -13.73 21.38 -1.35
N MET A 184 -12.65 21.91 -0.80
CA MET A 184 -11.38 22.03 -1.52
C MET A 184 -10.83 20.63 -1.88
N GLN A 185 -10.89 19.67 -0.95
CA GLN A 185 -10.45 18.29 -1.19
C GLN A 185 -11.28 17.63 -2.29
N GLU A 186 -12.61 17.78 -2.30
CA GLU A 186 -13.49 17.28 -3.39
C GLU A 186 -13.07 17.83 -4.77
N LYS A 187 -12.65 19.11 -4.83
CA LYS A 187 -12.18 19.72 -6.08
C LYS A 187 -10.79 19.24 -6.48
N ILE A 188 -9.91 18.93 -5.51
CA ILE A 188 -8.61 18.27 -5.76
C ILE A 188 -8.85 16.89 -6.36
N ASP A 189 -9.74 16.10 -5.78
CA ASP A 189 -10.04 14.74 -6.25
C ASP A 189 -10.64 14.75 -7.66
N ALA A 190 -11.54 15.69 -7.94
CA ALA A 190 -12.11 15.89 -9.28
C ALA A 190 -11.03 16.31 -10.31
N LEU A 191 -10.11 17.20 -9.94
CA LEU A 191 -9.00 17.59 -10.80
C LEU A 191 -8.06 16.42 -11.07
N ASN A 192 -7.70 15.67 -10.03
CA ASN A 192 -6.83 14.49 -10.14
C ASN A 192 -7.45 13.41 -11.04
N SER A 193 -8.78 13.19 -10.93
CA SER A 193 -9.51 12.28 -11.81
C SER A 193 -9.43 12.71 -13.27
N ASN A 194 -9.68 14.01 -13.56
CA ASN A 194 -9.57 14.55 -14.92
C ASN A 194 -8.15 14.43 -15.49
N VAL A 195 -7.13 14.76 -14.69
CA VAL A 195 -5.72 14.64 -15.11
C VAL A 195 -5.37 13.19 -15.39
N ARG A 196 -5.74 12.27 -14.52
CA ARG A 196 -5.51 10.82 -14.72
C ARG A 196 -6.16 10.33 -16.01
N GLU A 197 -7.42 10.69 -16.24
CA GLU A 197 -8.15 10.34 -17.47
C GLU A 197 -7.42 10.86 -18.71
N SER A 198 -7.04 12.14 -18.72
CA SER A 198 -6.36 12.78 -19.85
C SER A 198 -4.97 12.18 -20.11
N VAL A 199 -4.18 11.92 -19.06
CA VAL A 199 -2.82 11.36 -19.19
C VAL A 199 -2.88 9.89 -19.65
N THR A 200 -3.79 9.09 -19.07
CA THR A 200 -3.96 7.69 -19.46
C THR A 200 -4.39 7.57 -20.92
N ASN A 201 -5.28 8.46 -21.38
CA ASN A 201 -5.87 8.41 -22.72
C ASN A 201 -5.25 9.44 -23.68
N VAL A 202 -4.03 9.92 -23.42
CA VAL A 202 -3.40 10.98 -24.24
C VAL A 202 -3.30 10.62 -25.73
N ARG A 203 -3.09 9.34 -26.04
CA ARG A 203 -3.04 8.86 -27.42
C ARG A 203 -4.39 9.05 -28.14
N VAL A 204 -5.50 8.77 -27.44
CA VAL A 204 -6.87 8.97 -27.96
C VAL A 204 -7.12 10.48 -28.15
N ILE A 205 -6.76 11.31 -27.17
CA ILE A 205 -6.93 12.78 -27.29
C ILE A 205 -6.19 13.30 -28.51
N LYS A 206 -4.95 12.80 -28.74
CA LYS A 206 -4.13 13.19 -29.89
C LYS A 206 -4.71 12.68 -31.20
N SER A 207 -5.16 11.44 -31.28
CA SER A 207 -5.70 10.84 -32.51
C SER A 207 -7.02 11.50 -32.95
N PHE A 208 -7.79 12.03 -32.01
CA PHE A 208 -9.05 12.75 -32.30
C PHE A 208 -8.91 14.28 -32.31
N VAL A 209 -7.68 14.82 -32.16
CA VAL A 209 -7.38 16.26 -32.16
C VAL A 209 -8.25 17.02 -31.13
N ARG A 210 -8.35 16.49 -29.91
CA ARG A 210 -9.23 17.02 -28.86
C ARG A 210 -8.46 17.75 -27.73
N GLU A 211 -7.23 18.16 -27.96
CA GLU A 211 -6.40 18.85 -26.96
C GLU A 211 -7.07 20.12 -26.42
N ASP A 212 -7.71 20.91 -27.27
CA ASP A 212 -8.33 22.16 -26.83
C ASP A 212 -9.58 21.92 -25.99
N PHE A 213 -10.30 20.84 -26.24
CA PHE A 213 -11.41 20.41 -25.39
C PHE A 213 -10.88 20.02 -24.00
N GLU A 214 -9.84 19.21 -23.93
CA GLU A 214 -9.24 18.79 -22.66
C GLU A 214 -8.59 19.95 -21.90
N LYS A 215 -7.94 20.91 -22.58
CA LYS A 215 -7.45 22.15 -21.96
C LYS A 215 -8.58 22.95 -21.31
N LYS A 216 -9.73 23.08 -22.00
CA LYS A 216 -10.90 23.78 -21.45
C LYS A 216 -11.50 23.03 -20.26
N LYS A 217 -11.61 21.67 -20.32
CA LYS A 217 -12.07 20.81 -19.23
C LYS A 217 -11.18 20.97 -18.00
N PHE A 218 -9.85 20.87 -18.18
CA PHE A 218 -8.86 21.11 -17.13
C PHE A 218 -8.97 22.54 -16.56
N GLY A 219 -9.05 23.54 -17.43
CA GLY A 219 -9.17 24.95 -17.02
C GLY A 219 -10.37 25.20 -16.10
N ARG A 220 -11.53 24.59 -16.39
CA ARG A 220 -12.73 24.68 -15.53
C ARG A 220 -12.50 24.01 -14.16
N SER A 221 -11.93 22.80 -14.16
CA SER A 221 -11.65 22.08 -12.91
C SER A 221 -10.62 22.81 -12.05
N ASN A 222 -9.58 23.38 -12.68
CA ASN A 222 -8.56 24.19 -12.02
C ASN A 222 -9.13 25.50 -11.45
N ALA A 223 -10.03 26.19 -12.19
CA ALA A 223 -10.71 27.38 -11.70
C ALA A 223 -11.60 27.07 -10.48
N ASN A 224 -12.32 25.93 -10.50
CA ASN A 224 -13.13 25.48 -9.38
C ASN A 224 -12.28 25.18 -8.14
N LEU A 225 -11.13 24.49 -8.33
CA LEU A 225 -10.17 24.25 -7.25
C LEU A 225 -9.59 25.55 -6.71
N LYS A 226 -9.17 26.47 -7.59
CA LYS A 226 -8.70 27.80 -7.19
C LYS A 226 -9.71 28.52 -6.31
N GLN A 227 -10.99 28.54 -6.71
CA GLN A 227 -12.04 29.22 -5.95
C GLN A 227 -12.28 28.55 -4.59
N ALA A 228 -12.34 27.22 -4.53
CA ALA A 228 -12.49 26.47 -3.28
C ALA A 228 -11.28 26.69 -2.35
N GLY A 229 -10.06 26.65 -2.91
CA GLY A 229 -8.80 26.93 -2.18
C GLY A 229 -8.77 28.35 -1.62
N MET A 230 -9.14 29.35 -2.41
CA MET A 230 -9.22 30.74 -1.95
C MET A 230 -10.20 30.89 -0.78
N ASN A 231 -11.35 30.23 -0.85
CA ASN A 231 -12.35 30.29 0.22
C ASN A 231 -11.86 29.62 1.52
N ALA A 232 -11.15 28.47 1.41
CA ALA A 232 -10.56 27.80 2.55
C ALA A 232 -9.41 28.63 3.16
N MET A 233 -8.53 29.19 2.31
CA MET A 233 -7.38 29.98 2.76
C MET A 233 -7.77 31.31 3.37
N LYS A 234 -8.82 31.99 2.88
CA LYS A 234 -9.32 33.23 3.49
C LYS A 234 -9.59 33.06 4.98
N LEU A 235 -10.15 31.93 5.41
CA LEU A 235 -10.42 31.69 6.82
C LEU A 235 -9.13 31.39 7.61
N MET A 236 -8.20 30.64 7.01
CA MET A 236 -6.93 30.30 7.66
C MET A 236 -6.02 31.51 7.86
N ILE A 237 -6.05 32.48 6.94
CA ILE A 237 -5.29 33.73 7.08
C ILE A 237 -5.67 34.49 8.37
N PHE A 238 -6.92 34.39 8.82
CA PHE A 238 -7.35 35.05 10.06
C PHE A 238 -6.88 34.35 11.34
N LEU A 239 -6.50 33.07 11.28
CA LEU A 239 -6.13 32.30 12.47
C LEU A 239 -4.89 32.89 13.18
N GLN A 240 -3.84 33.22 12.42
CA GLN A 240 -2.61 33.78 12.99
C GLN A 240 -2.81 35.19 13.53
N PRO A 241 -3.45 36.18 12.83
CA PRO A 241 -3.80 37.48 13.40
C PRO A 241 -4.67 37.40 14.68
N ILE A 242 -5.65 36.48 14.72
CA ILE A 242 -6.45 36.26 15.92
C ILE A 242 -5.56 35.82 17.09
N MET A 243 -4.68 34.85 16.88
CA MET A 243 -3.74 34.41 17.88
C MET A 243 -2.84 35.56 18.38
N MET A 244 -2.27 36.35 17.45
CA MET A 244 -1.47 37.53 17.80
C MET A 244 -2.27 38.59 18.53
N PHE A 245 -3.49 38.84 18.14
CA PHE A 245 -4.40 39.77 18.81
C PHE A 245 -4.62 39.36 20.27
N PHE A 246 -4.95 38.10 20.54
CA PHE A 246 -5.11 37.61 21.91
C PHE A 246 -3.81 37.67 22.70
N MET A 247 -2.68 37.29 22.07
CA MET A 247 -1.36 37.36 22.72
C MET A 247 -1.02 38.79 23.12
N TYR A 248 -1.09 39.75 22.20
CA TYR A 248 -0.75 41.15 22.52
C TYR A 248 -1.77 41.79 23.45
N THR A 249 -3.07 41.51 23.31
CA THR A 249 -4.09 42.02 24.26
C THR A 249 -3.84 41.50 25.66
N THR A 250 -3.54 40.18 25.82
CA THR A 250 -3.20 39.60 27.10
C THR A 250 -1.94 40.25 27.67
N THR A 251 -0.91 40.42 26.86
CA THR A 251 0.35 41.08 27.24
C THR A 251 0.10 42.52 27.67
N LEU A 252 -0.68 43.31 26.92
CA LEU A 252 -1.02 44.68 27.24
C LEU A 252 -1.78 44.80 28.59
N LEU A 253 -2.75 43.92 28.80
CA LEU A 253 -3.49 43.87 30.09
C LEU A 253 -2.57 43.55 31.24
N VAL A 254 -1.68 42.56 31.07
CA VAL A 254 -0.70 42.18 32.12
C VAL A 254 0.30 43.30 32.35
N VAL A 255 0.81 43.99 31.34
CA VAL A 255 1.71 45.15 31.50
C VAL A 255 0.97 46.30 32.19
N TRP A 256 -0.28 46.57 31.82
CA TRP A 256 -1.06 47.64 32.45
C TRP A 256 -1.34 47.37 33.94
N PHE A 257 -1.94 46.23 34.26
CA PHE A 257 -2.25 45.89 35.65
C PHE A 257 -1.02 45.53 36.48
N GLY A 258 -0.07 44.79 35.88
CA GLY A 258 1.18 44.39 36.49
C GLY A 258 2.10 45.59 36.72
N GLY A 259 2.21 46.50 35.74
CA GLY A 259 2.97 47.73 35.84
C GLY A 259 2.46 48.61 36.99
N ASN A 260 1.15 48.80 37.12
CA ASN A 260 0.56 49.50 38.28
C ASN A 260 0.91 48.80 39.61
N THR A 261 0.97 47.46 39.63
CA THR A 261 1.32 46.69 40.82
C THR A 261 2.82 46.85 41.15
N VAL A 262 3.68 46.97 40.14
CA VAL A 262 5.13 47.24 40.30
C VAL A 262 5.33 48.67 40.85
N ILE A 263 4.64 49.66 40.28
CA ILE A 263 4.71 51.06 40.76
C ILE A 263 4.25 51.15 42.22
N ALA A 264 3.22 50.39 42.59
CA ALA A 264 2.74 50.30 43.97
C ALA A 264 3.69 49.53 44.93
N GLY A 265 4.82 49.01 44.45
CA GLY A 265 5.80 48.27 45.26
C GLY A 265 5.35 46.84 45.64
N ASN A 266 4.24 46.36 45.07
CA ASN A 266 3.66 45.05 45.38
C ASN A 266 4.12 43.91 44.47
N MET A 267 4.96 44.17 43.45
CA MET A 267 5.51 43.19 42.49
C MET A 267 6.88 43.70 42.02
N GLN A 268 7.82 42.77 41.80
CA GLN A 268 9.12 43.11 41.22
C GLN A 268 9.03 43.17 39.69
N LEU A 269 9.94 43.94 39.05
CA LEU A 269 9.96 44.13 37.58
C LEU A 269 10.33 42.83 36.85
N GLY A 270 11.25 42.06 37.42
CA GLY A 270 11.64 40.76 36.88
C GLY A 270 10.48 39.76 36.86
N ASP A 271 9.67 39.73 37.92
CA ASP A 271 8.48 38.89 37.98
C ASP A 271 7.46 39.24 36.89
N LEU A 272 7.27 40.54 36.59
CA LEU A 272 6.42 40.96 35.46
C LEU A 272 6.95 40.47 34.11
N THR A 273 8.28 40.54 33.91
CA THR A 273 8.93 40.06 32.69
C THR A 273 8.80 38.54 32.53
N ALA A 274 8.96 37.78 33.61
CA ALA A 274 8.75 36.33 33.64
C ALA A 274 7.29 35.98 33.32
N PHE A 275 6.34 36.75 33.88
CA PHE A 275 4.91 36.52 33.60
C PHE A 275 4.57 36.68 32.12
N ILE A 276 5.12 37.68 31.43
CA ILE A 276 4.94 37.88 29.98
C ILE A 276 5.50 36.71 29.20
N THR A 277 6.64 36.15 29.62
CA THR A 277 7.23 34.97 28.99
C THR A 277 6.33 33.74 29.17
N TYR A 278 5.75 33.54 30.36
CA TYR A 278 4.79 32.44 30.59
C TYR A 278 3.53 32.56 29.75
N ILE A 279 2.99 33.77 29.49
CA ILE A 279 1.88 33.97 28.56
C ILE A 279 2.23 33.40 27.18
N THR A 280 3.41 33.77 26.68
CA THR A 280 3.88 33.29 25.36
C THR A 280 4.00 31.76 25.33
N GLN A 281 4.60 31.15 26.36
CA GLN A 281 4.74 29.68 26.46
C GLN A 281 3.39 28.97 26.51
N ILE A 282 2.42 29.48 27.28
CA ILE A 282 1.06 28.94 27.40
C ILE A 282 0.37 28.96 26.04
N LEU A 283 0.45 30.05 25.28
CA LEU A 283 -0.20 30.20 23.97
C LEU A 283 0.44 29.28 22.92
N ILE A 284 1.78 29.17 22.90
CA ILE A 284 2.49 28.26 22.02
C ILE A 284 2.13 26.79 22.34
N SER A 285 2.07 26.45 23.63
CA SER A 285 1.70 25.08 24.05
C SER A 285 0.29 24.69 23.61
N LEU A 286 -0.64 25.64 23.62
CA LEU A 286 -2.01 25.43 23.13
C LEU A 286 -2.04 25.11 21.62
N MET A 287 -1.21 25.80 20.82
CA MET A 287 -1.04 25.46 19.40
C MET A 287 -0.50 24.04 19.20
N MET A 288 0.50 23.65 19.99
CA MET A 288 1.09 22.30 19.92
C MET A 288 0.06 21.21 20.26
N VAL A 289 -0.78 21.42 21.27
CA VAL A 289 -1.89 20.49 21.61
C VAL A 289 -2.87 20.36 20.43
N SER A 290 -3.22 21.47 19.79
CA SER A 290 -4.13 21.47 18.64
C SER A 290 -3.54 20.66 17.47
N MET A 291 -2.24 20.77 17.21
CA MET A 291 -1.55 20.02 16.17
C MET A 291 -1.54 18.51 16.45
N LEU A 292 -1.40 18.11 17.72
CA LEU A 292 -1.50 16.70 18.15
C LEU A 292 -2.85 16.09 17.76
N PHE A 293 -3.96 16.81 17.96
CA PHE A 293 -5.30 16.32 17.59
C PHE A 293 -5.45 16.08 16.08
N VAL A 294 -4.95 17.02 15.26
CA VAL A 294 -5.02 16.89 13.79
C VAL A 294 -4.23 15.68 13.31
N MET A 295 -3.01 15.50 13.81
CA MET A 295 -2.17 14.35 13.44
C MET A 295 -2.73 13.03 13.97
N SER A 296 -3.33 13.01 15.17
CA SER A 296 -4.01 11.85 15.72
C SER A 296 -5.12 11.34 14.79
N SER A 297 -5.94 12.24 14.25
CA SER A 297 -7.02 11.88 13.32
C SER A 297 -6.49 11.19 12.05
N ARG A 298 -5.40 11.69 11.47
CA ARG A 298 -4.75 11.08 10.29
C ARG A 298 -4.17 9.71 10.62
N ALA A 299 -3.48 9.59 11.74
CA ALA A 299 -2.91 8.33 12.20
C ALA A 299 -3.99 7.28 12.48
N MET A 300 -5.13 7.66 13.03
CA MET A 300 -6.27 6.77 13.24
C MET A 300 -6.82 6.21 11.92
N ALA A 301 -6.94 7.03 10.88
CA ALA A 301 -7.37 6.57 9.56
C ALA A 301 -6.37 5.58 8.95
N SER A 302 -5.07 5.88 9.00
CA SER A 302 -4.01 4.97 8.55
C SER A 302 -3.96 3.68 9.36
N SER A 303 -4.11 3.77 10.70
CA SER A 303 -4.21 2.62 11.60
C SER A 303 -5.36 1.68 11.23
N ARG A 304 -6.55 2.23 10.87
CA ARG A 304 -7.70 1.43 10.43
C ARG A 304 -7.38 0.66 9.15
N ARG A 305 -6.84 1.34 8.12
CA ARG A 305 -6.49 0.70 6.84
C ARG A 305 -5.42 -0.38 6.98
N ILE A 306 -4.41 -0.17 7.83
CA ILE A 306 -3.40 -1.19 8.14
C ILE A 306 -4.05 -2.36 8.88
N SER A 307 -4.95 -2.08 9.85
CA SER A 307 -5.64 -3.13 10.58
C SER A 307 -6.51 -4.00 9.68
N GLU A 308 -7.17 -3.43 8.66
CA GLU A 308 -7.94 -4.19 7.68
C GLU A 308 -7.08 -5.25 6.98
N VAL A 309 -5.83 -4.92 6.62
CA VAL A 309 -4.90 -5.89 6.00
C VAL A 309 -4.44 -6.95 7.01
N LEU A 310 -4.06 -6.54 8.23
CA LEU A 310 -3.58 -7.48 9.25
C LEU A 310 -4.69 -8.41 9.77
N ASP A 311 -5.95 -7.96 9.75
CA ASP A 311 -7.12 -8.72 10.22
C ASP A 311 -7.76 -9.56 9.11
N GLU A 312 -7.36 -9.34 7.85
CA GLU A 312 -7.92 -10.11 6.75
C GLU A 312 -7.66 -11.59 6.97
N LYS A 313 -8.72 -12.38 6.85
CA LYS A 313 -8.63 -13.83 6.94
C LYS A 313 -8.10 -14.38 5.62
N ILE A 314 -7.06 -15.19 5.71
CA ILE A 314 -6.54 -15.95 4.59
C ILE A 314 -7.48 -17.14 4.43
N ASP A 315 -8.16 -17.21 3.29
CA ASP A 315 -9.12 -18.28 2.99
C ASP A 315 -8.43 -19.57 2.52
N LEU A 316 -7.26 -19.44 1.88
CA LEU A 316 -6.44 -20.57 1.44
C LEU A 316 -5.22 -20.72 2.36
N ASN A 317 -5.18 -21.81 3.10
CA ASN A 317 -4.07 -22.20 3.96
C ASN A 317 -3.92 -23.73 3.97
N ASP A 318 -2.85 -24.18 4.59
CA ASP A 318 -2.54 -25.61 4.75
C ASP A 318 -3.03 -26.19 6.09
N ASP A 319 -3.77 -25.41 6.90
CA ASP A 319 -4.19 -25.81 8.26
C ASP A 319 -5.02 -27.09 8.27
N ASN A 320 -5.76 -27.36 7.18
CA ASN A 320 -6.62 -28.53 7.03
C ASN A 320 -6.08 -29.54 6.01
N ALA A 321 -4.86 -29.39 5.52
CA ALA A 321 -4.27 -30.31 4.55
C ALA A 321 -3.97 -31.66 5.22
N ALA A 322 -4.58 -32.73 4.72
CA ALA A 322 -4.39 -34.08 5.28
C ALA A 322 -3.03 -34.68 4.89
N HIS A 323 -2.47 -34.26 3.77
CA HIS A 323 -1.25 -34.83 3.17
C HIS A 323 -0.23 -33.75 2.82
N THR A 324 0.42 -33.16 3.84
CA THR A 324 1.34 -32.03 3.66
C THR A 324 2.60 -32.38 2.85
N ASP A 325 3.04 -33.63 2.86
CA ASP A 325 4.28 -34.08 2.17
C ASP A 325 4.00 -34.74 0.81
N LEU A 326 2.72 -34.84 0.41
CA LEU A 326 2.35 -35.46 -0.85
C LEU A 326 2.71 -34.55 -2.02
N GLN A 327 3.42 -35.12 -3.01
CA GLN A 327 3.79 -34.45 -4.26
C GLN A 327 2.93 -34.97 -5.41
N VAL A 328 2.67 -34.12 -6.40
CA VAL A 328 2.04 -34.54 -7.66
C VAL A 328 2.98 -35.47 -8.43
N LYS A 329 2.52 -36.68 -8.74
CA LYS A 329 3.36 -37.74 -9.33
C LYS A 329 3.07 -37.99 -10.81
N GLU A 330 1.81 -38.20 -11.14
CA GLU A 330 1.36 -38.61 -12.47
C GLU A 330 0.73 -37.44 -13.25
N GLY A 331 0.04 -36.55 -12.55
CA GLY A 331 -0.61 -35.40 -13.14
C GLY A 331 -2.01 -35.72 -13.71
N ARG A 332 -2.69 -36.72 -13.17
CA ARG A 332 -4.11 -36.98 -13.44
C ARG A 332 -4.95 -35.87 -12.81
N VAL A 333 -5.86 -35.28 -13.59
CA VAL A 333 -6.74 -34.19 -13.13
C VAL A 333 -8.20 -34.63 -13.26
N GLU A 334 -8.99 -34.47 -12.20
CA GLU A 334 -10.39 -34.84 -12.22
C GLU A 334 -11.24 -33.76 -11.54
N PHE A 335 -12.30 -33.34 -12.21
CA PHE A 335 -13.34 -32.43 -11.69
C PHE A 335 -14.63 -33.25 -11.47
N ARG A 336 -15.23 -33.13 -10.29
CA ARG A 336 -16.48 -33.80 -9.93
C ARG A 336 -17.52 -32.80 -9.46
N HIS A 337 -18.52 -32.54 -10.29
CA HIS A 337 -19.66 -31.64 -10.00
C HIS A 337 -19.24 -30.30 -9.40
N VAL A 338 -18.26 -29.63 -10.05
CA VAL A 338 -17.65 -28.42 -9.54
C VAL A 338 -18.48 -27.19 -9.86
N ASP A 339 -18.84 -26.44 -8.81
CA ASP A 339 -19.46 -25.12 -8.86
C ASP A 339 -18.49 -24.06 -8.33
N PHE A 340 -18.49 -22.88 -8.95
CA PHE A 340 -17.66 -21.76 -8.46
C PHE A 340 -18.25 -20.40 -8.77
N ARG A 341 -18.08 -19.45 -7.80
CA ARG A 341 -18.36 -18.02 -7.91
C ARG A 341 -17.23 -17.20 -7.31
N TYR A 342 -16.86 -16.09 -7.95
CA TYR A 342 -15.90 -15.15 -7.36
C TYR A 342 -16.47 -14.42 -6.13
N TYR A 343 -17.76 -14.13 -6.16
CA TYR A 343 -18.47 -13.48 -5.05
C TYR A 343 -19.53 -14.42 -4.50
N LYS A 344 -19.37 -14.84 -3.25
CA LYS A 344 -20.29 -15.80 -2.60
C LYS A 344 -21.76 -15.33 -2.56
N ASN A 345 -21.98 -14.01 -2.67
CA ASN A 345 -23.32 -13.41 -2.67
C ASN A 345 -23.90 -13.24 -4.09
N SER A 346 -23.19 -13.63 -5.15
CA SER A 346 -23.71 -13.60 -6.52
C SER A 346 -24.63 -14.78 -6.76
N GLU A 347 -25.73 -14.57 -7.48
CA GLU A 347 -26.59 -15.67 -7.96
C GLU A 347 -25.94 -16.39 -9.14
N ASP A 348 -25.13 -15.67 -9.94
CA ASP A 348 -24.52 -16.20 -11.14
C ASP A 348 -23.28 -17.03 -10.81
N LYS A 349 -23.28 -18.28 -11.24
CA LYS A 349 -22.12 -19.17 -11.20
C LYS A 349 -21.21 -18.90 -12.41
N VAL A 350 -19.91 -18.91 -12.18
CA VAL A 350 -18.90 -18.84 -13.24
C VAL A 350 -18.56 -20.23 -13.77
N LEU A 351 -18.61 -21.23 -12.88
CA LEU A 351 -18.56 -22.66 -13.24
C LEU A 351 -19.81 -23.32 -12.63
N ASP A 352 -20.51 -24.11 -13.44
CA ASP A 352 -21.76 -24.76 -13.07
C ASP A 352 -21.75 -26.23 -13.50
N ASP A 353 -21.70 -27.12 -12.50
CA ASP A 353 -21.72 -28.60 -12.64
C ASP A 353 -20.62 -29.14 -13.56
N ILE A 354 -19.39 -28.70 -13.38
CA ILE A 354 -18.25 -29.12 -14.19
C ILE A 354 -17.78 -30.51 -13.77
N THR A 355 -17.80 -31.46 -14.71
CA THR A 355 -17.34 -32.84 -14.50
C THR A 355 -16.57 -33.34 -15.72
N PHE A 356 -15.28 -33.69 -15.53
CA PHE A 356 -14.42 -34.32 -16.54
C PHE A 356 -13.17 -34.91 -15.88
N THR A 357 -12.44 -35.73 -16.65
CA THR A 357 -11.17 -36.33 -16.25
C THR A 357 -10.12 -36.14 -17.34
N ILE A 358 -8.88 -35.83 -16.98
CA ILE A 358 -7.71 -35.80 -17.85
C ILE A 358 -6.73 -36.86 -17.35
N GLU A 359 -6.35 -37.77 -18.20
CA GLU A 359 -5.41 -38.83 -17.86
C GLU A 359 -3.96 -38.31 -17.92
N PRO A 360 -3.01 -38.95 -17.20
CA PRO A 360 -1.61 -38.55 -17.21
C PRO A 360 -1.00 -38.47 -18.62
N GLY A 361 -0.26 -37.41 -18.88
CA GLY A 361 0.44 -37.21 -20.17
C GLY A 361 -0.44 -36.71 -21.31
N GLN A 362 -1.79 -36.70 -21.18
CA GLN A 362 -2.70 -36.18 -22.21
C GLN A 362 -2.49 -34.67 -22.47
N THR A 363 -2.75 -34.29 -23.71
CA THR A 363 -2.88 -32.89 -24.14
C THR A 363 -4.35 -32.57 -24.31
N VAL A 364 -4.91 -31.70 -23.46
CA VAL A 364 -6.32 -31.29 -23.52
C VAL A 364 -6.44 -29.85 -23.96
N GLY A 365 -7.25 -29.61 -24.98
CA GLY A 365 -7.61 -28.28 -25.45
C GLY A 365 -8.89 -27.80 -24.78
N ILE A 366 -8.96 -26.54 -24.33
CA ILE A 366 -10.18 -25.91 -23.80
C ILE A 366 -10.54 -24.74 -24.71
N ILE A 367 -11.74 -24.80 -25.30
CA ILE A 367 -12.24 -23.77 -26.21
C ILE A 367 -13.65 -23.31 -25.81
N GLY A 368 -14.04 -22.12 -26.21
CA GLY A 368 -15.35 -21.53 -25.92
C GLY A 368 -15.33 -20.02 -26.05
N SER A 369 -16.49 -19.40 -25.91
CA SER A 369 -16.66 -17.95 -25.98
C SER A 369 -15.84 -17.18 -24.93
N THR A 370 -15.56 -15.91 -25.19
CA THR A 370 -14.90 -15.05 -24.19
C THR A 370 -15.80 -14.89 -22.97
N GLY A 371 -15.25 -15.10 -21.77
CA GLY A 371 -16.01 -14.99 -20.53
C GLY A 371 -16.74 -16.25 -20.07
N CYS A 372 -16.67 -17.38 -20.82
CA CYS A 372 -17.37 -18.63 -20.45
C CYS A 372 -16.71 -19.42 -19.30
N GLY A 373 -15.66 -18.88 -18.62
CA GLY A 373 -15.09 -19.51 -17.42
C GLY A 373 -13.81 -20.33 -17.64
N LYS A 374 -13.19 -20.37 -18.84
CA LYS A 374 -11.99 -21.19 -19.15
C LYS A 374 -10.81 -20.94 -18.20
N SER A 375 -10.39 -19.69 -18.04
CA SER A 375 -9.28 -19.32 -17.14
C SER A 375 -9.64 -19.60 -15.68
N THR A 376 -10.91 -19.45 -15.30
CA THR A 376 -11.41 -19.78 -13.97
C THR A 376 -11.28 -21.28 -13.72
N LEU A 377 -11.66 -22.12 -14.68
CA LEU A 377 -11.57 -23.58 -14.59
C LEU A 377 -10.14 -24.03 -14.27
N VAL A 378 -9.17 -23.60 -15.06
CA VAL A 378 -7.77 -24.01 -14.85
C VAL A 378 -7.14 -23.42 -13.59
N SER A 379 -7.68 -22.31 -13.07
CA SER A 379 -7.23 -21.70 -11.80
C SER A 379 -7.56 -22.56 -10.58
N MET A 380 -8.51 -23.50 -10.68
CA MET A 380 -8.86 -24.43 -9.61
C MET A 380 -7.80 -25.53 -9.44
N ILE A 381 -7.06 -25.89 -10.50
CA ILE A 381 -6.06 -26.97 -10.49
C ILE A 381 -4.90 -26.64 -9.52
N PRO A 382 -4.20 -25.47 -9.60
CA PRO A 382 -3.20 -25.08 -8.62
C PRO A 382 -3.81 -24.50 -7.33
N ARG A 383 -5.13 -24.69 -7.14
CA ARG A 383 -5.88 -24.15 -5.98
C ARG A 383 -5.58 -22.66 -5.76
N LEU A 384 -5.83 -21.83 -6.81
CA LEU A 384 -5.78 -20.37 -6.66
C LEU A 384 -7.05 -19.85 -5.97
N TYR A 385 -8.14 -20.61 -6.10
CA TYR A 385 -9.41 -20.42 -5.40
C TYR A 385 -9.94 -21.79 -4.96
N ASP A 386 -10.76 -21.83 -3.92
CA ASP A 386 -11.51 -23.03 -3.50
C ASP A 386 -12.89 -23.05 -4.18
N VAL A 387 -13.32 -24.22 -4.62
CA VAL A 387 -14.64 -24.44 -5.22
C VAL A 387 -15.76 -24.30 -4.18
N ASP A 388 -16.94 -23.84 -4.62
CA ASP A 388 -18.13 -23.69 -3.76
C ASP A 388 -18.82 -25.04 -3.48
N ALA A 389 -18.88 -25.92 -4.49
CA ALA A 389 -19.40 -27.28 -4.40
C ALA A 389 -18.60 -28.21 -5.29
N GLY A 390 -18.70 -29.50 -5.07
CA GLY A 390 -17.92 -30.52 -5.75
C GLY A 390 -16.48 -30.58 -5.27
N GLU A 391 -15.62 -31.24 -6.07
CA GLU A 391 -14.22 -31.44 -5.74
C GLU A 391 -13.32 -31.47 -6.97
N VAL A 392 -12.08 -31.00 -6.80
CA VAL A 392 -11.01 -31.11 -7.79
C VAL A 392 -9.97 -32.06 -7.21
N LEU A 393 -9.63 -33.10 -7.97
CA LEU A 393 -8.66 -34.10 -7.54
C LEU A 393 -7.46 -34.07 -8.48
N ILE A 394 -6.27 -34.26 -7.90
CA ILE A 394 -5.03 -34.51 -8.61
C ILE A 394 -4.46 -35.83 -8.10
N ASP A 395 -4.16 -36.74 -9.06
CA ASP A 395 -3.72 -38.11 -8.73
C ASP A 395 -4.67 -38.84 -7.76
N GLY A 396 -5.99 -38.56 -7.86
CA GLY A 396 -7.03 -39.13 -7.02
C GLY A 396 -7.16 -38.51 -5.63
N VAL A 397 -6.37 -37.49 -5.29
CA VAL A 397 -6.40 -36.80 -3.99
C VAL A 397 -6.97 -35.39 -4.18
N ASN A 398 -7.85 -34.94 -3.29
CA ASN A 398 -8.44 -33.60 -3.35
C ASN A 398 -7.35 -32.53 -3.21
N VAL A 399 -7.41 -31.50 -4.05
CA VAL A 399 -6.44 -30.37 -4.01
C VAL A 399 -6.40 -29.68 -2.65
N LYS A 400 -7.46 -29.80 -1.83
CA LYS A 400 -7.50 -29.24 -0.47
C LYS A 400 -6.63 -30.02 0.53
N ASP A 401 -6.34 -31.29 0.22
CA ASP A 401 -5.57 -32.18 1.09
C ASP A 401 -4.05 -32.10 0.83
N TYR A 402 -3.63 -31.48 -0.27
CA TYR A 402 -2.22 -31.15 -0.53
C TYR A 402 -1.81 -29.91 0.25
N SER A 403 -0.51 -29.80 0.59
CA SER A 403 0.05 -28.47 0.88
C SER A 403 0.08 -27.64 -0.40
N LEU A 404 -0.21 -26.34 -0.29
CA LEU A 404 -0.18 -25.41 -1.42
C LEU A 404 1.20 -25.40 -2.11
N TYR A 405 2.26 -25.59 -1.33
CA TYR A 405 3.63 -25.65 -1.86
C TYR A 405 3.81 -26.85 -2.81
N HIS A 406 3.55 -28.08 -2.35
CA HIS A 406 3.76 -29.28 -3.14
C HIS A 406 2.80 -29.40 -4.32
N LEU A 407 1.55 -28.95 -4.14
CA LEU A 407 0.59 -28.87 -5.22
C LEU A 407 1.08 -27.95 -6.35
N ARG A 408 1.45 -26.72 -5.98
CA ARG A 408 1.91 -25.71 -6.96
C ARG A 408 3.28 -26.01 -7.53
N GLU A 409 4.11 -26.75 -6.82
CA GLU A 409 5.38 -27.25 -7.35
C GLU A 409 5.16 -28.22 -8.53
N GLY A 410 4.16 -29.08 -8.43
CA GLY A 410 3.78 -30.01 -9.51
C GLY A 410 3.06 -29.37 -10.69
N VAL A 411 2.58 -28.13 -10.57
CA VAL A 411 1.80 -27.43 -11.60
C VAL A 411 2.58 -26.23 -12.13
N GLY A 412 2.83 -26.21 -13.44
CA GLY A 412 3.35 -25.05 -14.17
C GLY A 412 2.22 -24.29 -14.85
N MET A 413 2.15 -22.97 -14.72
CA MET A 413 1.10 -22.18 -15.35
C MET A 413 1.67 -20.97 -16.07
N VAL A 414 1.35 -20.83 -17.35
CA VAL A 414 1.58 -19.63 -18.14
C VAL A 414 0.28 -18.87 -18.24
N LEU A 415 0.23 -17.72 -17.58
CA LEU A 415 -0.98 -16.88 -17.49
C LEU A 415 -1.22 -16.11 -18.80
N GLN A 416 -2.47 -15.79 -19.09
CA GLN A 416 -2.87 -14.93 -20.20
C GLN A 416 -2.12 -13.59 -20.20
N LYS A 417 -1.97 -12.97 -19.03
CA LYS A 417 -1.16 -11.76 -18.85
C LYS A 417 0.27 -12.15 -18.47
N ASN A 418 1.15 -12.10 -19.46
CA ASN A 418 2.57 -12.41 -19.29
C ASN A 418 3.25 -11.38 -18.38
N VAL A 419 3.77 -11.82 -17.24
CA VAL A 419 4.44 -10.98 -16.25
C VAL A 419 5.92 -11.34 -16.16
N LEU A 420 6.77 -10.32 -16.37
CA LEU A 420 8.20 -10.40 -16.13
C LEU A 420 8.57 -9.43 -14.99
N PHE A 421 9.53 -9.84 -14.18
CA PHE A 421 10.05 -9.02 -13.09
C PHE A 421 11.22 -8.16 -13.57
N ALA A 422 11.50 -7.06 -12.89
CA ALA A 422 12.71 -6.29 -13.08
C ALA A 422 13.93 -7.17 -12.75
N GLY A 423 14.98 -7.06 -13.54
CA GLY A 423 16.18 -7.89 -13.46
C GLY A 423 16.52 -8.54 -14.80
N SER A 424 17.52 -9.38 -14.83
CA SER A 424 18.00 -10.01 -16.05
C SER A 424 17.03 -11.07 -16.59
N ILE A 425 17.18 -11.41 -17.88
CA ILE A 425 16.46 -12.53 -18.48
C ILE A 425 16.75 -13.82 -17.71
N LYS A 426 18.02 -14.06 -17.36
CA LYS A 426 18.43 -15.23 -16.58
C LYS A 426 17.71 -15.30 -15.25
N GLU A 427 17.69 -14.22 -14.47
CA GLU A 427 16.96 -14.15 -13.19
C GLU A 427 15.47 -14.42 -13.36
N ASN A 428 14.86 -13.95 -14.44
CA ASN A 428 13.47 -14.23 -14.75
C ASN A 428 13.22 -15.71 -15.10
N LEU A 429 14.14 -16.39 -15.76
CA LEU A 429 14.02 -17.82 -16.10
C LEU A 429 14.23 -18.70 -14.86
N LEU A 430 15.14 -18.32 -13.96
CA LEU A 430 15.39 -19.02 -12.69
C LEU A 430 14.18 -19.07 -11.74
N TRP A 431 13.11 -18.29 -12.00
CA TRP A 431 11.84 -18.51 -11.30
C TRP A 431 11.19 -19.87 -11.61
N GLY A 432 11.58 -20.53 -12.70
CA GLY A 432 11.15 -21.89 -13.02
C GLY A 432 11.88 -22.94 -12.20
N ASP A 433 13.19 -22.78 -12.03
CA ASP A 433 14.06 -23.60 -11.19
C ASP A 433 15.28 -22.76 -10.76
N GLU A 434 15.39 -22.47 -9.46
CA GLU A 434 16.46 -21.63 -8.91
C GLU A 434 17.85 -22.29 -9.00
N ASN A 435 17.91 -23.62 -9.13
CA ASN A 435 19.13 -24.41 -9.23
C ASN A 435 19.51 -24.78 -10.67
N ALA A 436 18.79 -24.24 -11.66
CA ALA A 436 19.02 -24.57 -13.06
C ALA A 436 20.41 -24.11 -13.53
N THR A 437 21.10 -24.99 -14.26
CA THR A 437 22.38 -24.66 -14.92
C THR A 437 22.16 -23.77 -16.13
N ASP A 438 23.20 -23.05 -16.57
CA ASP A 438 23.15 -22.23 -17.79
C ASP A 438 22.75 -23.04 -19.04
N GLU A 439 23.11 -24.31 -19.08
CA GLU A 439 22.71 -25.22 -20.14
C GLU A 439 21.21 -25.52 -20.11
N MET A 440 20.64 -25.80 -18.93
CA MET A 440 19.21 -26.01 -18.75
C MET A 440 18.41 -24.76 -19.13
N ILE A 441 18.89 -23.59 -18.74
CA ILE A 441 18.29 -22.30 -19.07
C ILE A 441 18.26 -22.09 -20.60
N ARG A 442 19.40 -22.34 -21.27
CA ARG A 442 19.49 -22.22 -22.75
C ARG A 442 18.58 -23.20 -23.46
N ASN A 443 18.54 -24.45 -23.01
CA ASN A 443 17.67 -25.48 -23.59
C ASN A 443 16.20 -25.09 -23.46
N ALA A 444 15.76 -24.66 -22.29
CA ALA A 444 14.39 -24.19 -22.08
C ALA A 444 14.05 -22.96 -22.96
N ALA A 445 14.98 -22.01 -23.08
CA ALA A 445 14.84 -20.85 -23.94
C ALA A 445 14.79 -21.23 -25.44
N SER A 446 15.61 -22.21 -25.85
CA SER A 446 15.62 -22.73 -27.23
C SER A 446 14.28 -23.39 -27.57
N HIS A 447 13.76 -24.26 -26.71
CA HIS A 447 12.48 -24.92 -26.89
C HIS A 447 11.30 -23.94 -26.89
N ALA A 448 11.38 -22.85 -26.11
CA ALA A 448 10.42 -21.75 -26.17
C ALA A 448 10.63 -20.79 -27.35
N GLN A 449 11.57 -21.10 -28.27
CA GLN A 449 11.97 -20.23 -29.39
C GLN A 449 12.42 -18.82 -28.92
N ALA A 450 13.02 -18.74 -27.72
CA ALA A 450 13.46 -17.49 -27.12
C ALA A 450 14.96 -17.24 -27.28
N ASP A 451 15.81 -18.28 -27.37
CA ASP A 451 17.26 -18.16 -27.39
C ASP A 451 17.78 -17.24 -28.50
N GLY A 452 17.20 -17.34 -29.72
CA GLY A 452 17.63 -16.55 -30.87
C GLY A 452 17.53 -15.04 -30.64
N PHE A 453 16.43 -14.54 -30.05
CA PHE A 453 16.31 -13.12 -29.77
C PHE A 453 17.09 -12.73 -28.50
N ILE A 454 17.22 -13.62 -27.51
CA ILE A 454 18.02 -13.35 -26.30
C ILE A 454 19.47 -13.07 -26.70
N GLN A 455 20.05 -13.90 -27.57
CA GLN A 455 21.42 -13.71 -28.05
C GLN A 455 21.60 -12.45 -28.90
N SER A 456 20.52 -11.91 -29.49
CA SER A 456 20.58 -10.62 -30.21
C SER A 456 20.63 -9.38 -29.32
N PHE A 457 20.35 -9.52 -28.04
CA PHE A 457 20.44 -8.42 -27.08
C PHE A 457 21.89 -8.20 -26.62
N ASN A 458 22.24 -6.94 -26.37
CA ASN A 458 23.49 -6.61 -25.70
C ASN A 458 23.48 -7.31 -24.31
N ASN A 459 24.48 -8.13 -24.01
CA ASN A 459 24.64 -8.97 -22.83
C ASN A 459 23.80 -10.27 -22.81
N GLY A 460 23.05 -10.64 -23.88
CA GLY A 460 22.34 -11.91 -23.97
C GLY A 460 21.41 -12.18 -22.77
N TYR A 461 21.66 -13.26 -22.02
CA TYR A 461 20.88 -13.65 -20.84
C TYR A 461 20.98 -12.69 -19.64
N ASP A 462 22.02 -11.85 -19.60
CA ASP A 462 22.19 -10.82 -18.56
C ASP A 462 21.52 -9.49 -18.94
N TYR A 463 20.79 -9.43 -20.06
CA TYR A 463 20.03 -8.25 -20.48
C TYR A 463 18.96 -7.92 -19.44
N ASP A 464 18.95 -6.66 -18.96
CA ASP A 464 17.96 -6.16 -17.98
C ASP A 464 16.61 -5.88 -18.64
N LEU A 465 15.57 -6.55 -18.13
CA LEU A 465 14.19 -6.45 -18.66
C LEU A 465 13.43 -5.22 -18.19
N GLY A 466 13.95 -4.49 -17.21
CA GLY A 466 13.20 -3.39 -16.58
C GLY A 466 11.90 -3.85 -15.91
N GLN A 467 11.21 -2.92 -15.27
CA GLN A 467 9.97 -3.24 -14.56
C GLN A 467 8.86 -3.69 -15.53
N GLY A 468 8.36 -4.92 -15.36
CA GLY A 468 7.30 -5.50 -16.18
C GLY A 468 7.75 -5.84 -17.61
N GLY A 469 9.05 -5.88 -17.89
CA GLY A 469 9.59 -6.19 -19.21
C GLY A 469 9.15 -5.20 -20.29
N THR A 470 9.13 -3.90 -19.99
CA THR A 470 8.65 -2.84 -20.92
C THR A 470 9.50 -2.69 -22.18
N ASN A 471 10.72 -3.20 -22.17
CA ASN A 471 11.71 -3.13 -23.24
C ASN A 471 11.73 -4.37 -24.16
N VAL A 472 10.79 -5.30 -24.00
CA VAL A 472 10.61 -6.46 -24.88
C VAL A 472 9.18 -6.52 -25.44
N SER A 473 9.03 -7.10 -26.66
CA SER A 473 7.72 -7.22 -27.32
C SER A 473 6.80 -8.21 -26.60
N GLY A 474 5.49 -8.16 -26.88
CA GLY A 474 4.51 -9.08 -26.30
C GLY A 474 4.83 -10.54 -26.58
N GLY A 475 5.21 -10.88 -27.81
CA GLY A 475 5.61 -12.24 -28.19
C GLY A 475 6.93 -12.69 -27.56
N GLN A 476 7.88 -11.77 -27.31
CA GLN A 476 9.11 -12.06 -26.57
C GLN A 476 8.80 -12.35 -25.10
N LYS A 477 7.95 -11.52 -24.44
CA LYS A 477 7.49 -11.79 -23.06
C LYS A 477 6.86 -13.17 -22.95
N GLN A 478 5.99 -13.49 -23.87
CA GLN A 478 5.26 -14.76 -23.90
C GLN A 478 6.23 -15.94 -23.96
N ARG A 479 7.19 -15.90 -24.90
CA ARG A 479 8.21 -16.95 -25.04
C ARG A 479 9.09 -17.08 -23.81
N LEU A 480 9.44 -15.98 -23.12
CA LEU A 480 10.16 -16.02 -21.85
C LEU A 480 9.33 -16.67 -20.73
N CYS A 481 8.01 -16.39 -20.66
CA CYS A 481 7.13 -17.05 -19.70
C CYS A 481 6.96 -18.55 -19.99
N ILE A 482 6.93 -18.93 -21.27
CA ILE A 482 6.92 -20.35 -21.69
C ILE A 482 8.24 -21.02 -21.30
N ALA A 483 9.40 -20.39 -21.58
CA ALA A 483 10.71 -20.91 -21.18
C ALA A 483 10.81 -21.14 -19.67
N ARG A 484 10.26 -20.23 -18.87
CA ARG A 484 10.16 -20.37 -17.40
C ARG A 484 9.36 -21.60 -17.00
N ALA A 485 8.21 -21.84 -17.66
CA ALA A 485 7.36 -22.99 -17.39
C ALA A 485 8.01 -24.32 -17.84
N LEU A 486 8.72 -24.32 -18.97
CA LEU A 486 9.51 -25.46 -19.44
C LEU A 486 10.64 -25.81 -18.48
N LEU A 487 11.35 -24.80 -17.96
CA LEU A 487 12.45 -24.99 -17.00
C LEU A 487 11.99 -25.65 -15.69
N LYS A 488 10.76 -25.36 -15.27
CA LYS A 488 10.14 -25.97 -14.08
C LYS A 488 9.87 -27.48 -14.23
N ARG A 489 9.69 -28.01 -15.44
CA ARG A 489 9.34 -29.41 -15.75
C ARG A 489 8.17 -29.94 -14.91
N PRO A 490 7.02 -29.25 -14.89
CA PRO A 490 5.89 -29.61 -14.06
C PRO A 490 5.23 -30.91 -14.52
N LYS A 491 4.49 -31.58 -13.61
CA LYS A 491 3.65 -32.74 -13.96
C LYS A 491 2.38 -32.34 -14.71
N ILE A 492 1.88 -31.14 -14.43
CA ILE A 492 0.72 -30.54 -15.11
C ILE A 492 1.17 -29.17 -15.63
N LEU A 493 1.10 -28.96 -16.95
CA LEU A 493 1.36 -27.68 -17.61
C LEU A 493 0.07 -27.05 -18.07
N ILE A 494 -0.22 -25.84 -17.62
CA ILE A 494 -1.38 -25.04 -18.01
C ILE A 494 -0.92 -23.85 -18.85
N LEU A 495 -1.50 -23.72 -20.03
CA LEU A 495 -1.21 -22.65 -20.98
C LEU A 495 -2.50 -21.85 -21.23
N ASP A 496 -2.67 -20.71 -20.53
CA ASP A 496 -3.86 -19.87 -20.67
C ASP A 496 -3.63 -18.79 -21.74
N ASP A 497 -4.16 -19.03 -22.95
CA ASP A 497 -4.04 -18.15 -24.14
C ASP A 497 -2.59 -17.68 -24.40
N SER A 498 -1.65 -18.56 -24.09
CA SER A 498 -0.22 -18.24 -23.97
C SER A 498 0.54 -18.25 -25.30
N THR A 499 -0.12 -18.47 -26.44
CA THR A 499 0.48 -18.43 -27.78
C THR A 499 -0.14 -17.39 -28.71
N SER A 500 -1.12 -16.61 -28.23
CA SER A 500 -1.88 -15.65 -29.05
C SER A 500 -1.04 -14.52 -29.68
N ALA A 501 0.07 -14.13 -29.05
CA ALA A 501 0.98 -13.09 -29.55
C ALA A 501 2.18 -13.65 -30.35
N VAL A 502 2.22 -14.95 -30.61
CA VAL A 502 3.28 -15.63 -31.36
C VAL A 502 2.76 -15.98 -32.76
N ASP A 503 3.64 -15.92 -33.74
CA ASP A 503 3.28 -16.36 -35.12
C ASP A 503 3.08 -17.88 -35.20
N THR A 504 2.29 -18.33 -36.20
CA THR A 504 1.87 -19.72 -36.34
C THR A 504 3.05 -20.70 -36.47
N ALA A 505 4.14 -20.30 -37.14
CA ALA A 505 5.30 -21.18 -37.34
C ALA A 505 6.07 -21.37 -36.02
N THR A 506 6.24 -20.30 -35.26
CA THR A 506 6.87 -20.33 -33.91
C THR A 506 6.00 -21.12 -32.93
N GLU A 507 4.67 -20.94 -32.98
CA GLU A 507 3.73 -21.70 -32.14
C GLU A 507 3.82 -23.20 -32.42
N ALA A 508 3.89 -23.62 -33.68
CA ALA A 508 4.04 -25.03 -34.04
C ALA A 508 5.33 -25.64 -33.45
N ARG A 509 6.46 -24.92 -33.51
CA ARG A 509 7.73 -25.37 -32.92
C ARG A 509 7.66 -25.46 -31.38
N ILE A 510 6.99 -24.53 -30.71
CA ILE A 510 6.78 -24.58 -29.29
C ILE A 510 5.91 -25.78 -28.88
N ARG A 511 4.86 -26.08 -29.67
CA ARG A 511 4.02 -27.27 -29.44
C ARG A 511 4.82 -28.56 -29.62
N GLU A 512 5.68 -28.63 -30.62
CA GLU A 512 6.56 -29.80 -30.81
C GLU A 512 7.52 -29.96 -29.63
N ALA A 513 8.08 -28.87 -29.10
CA ALA A 513 8.88 -28.90 -27.88
C ALA A 513 8.09 -29.43 -26.68
N PHE A 514 6.81 -29.08 -26.52
CA PHE A 514 5.97 -29.64 -25.48
C PHE A 514 5.73 -31.14 -25.62
N ARG A 515 5.64 -31.65 -26.86
CA ARG A 515 5.48 -33.09 -27.11
C ARG A 515 6.74 -33.88 -26.78
N THR A 516 7.92 -33.31 -27.03
CA THR A 516 9.21 -34.00 -26.84
C THR A 516 9.73 -33.86 -25.43
N GLU A 517 9.80 -32.65 -24.90
CA GLU A 517 10.42 -32.35 -23.60
C GLU A 517 9.50 -32.63 -22.40
N LEU A 518 8.19 -32.50 -22.60
CA LEU A 518 7.17 -32.67 -21.56
C LEU A 518 6.19 -33.81 -21.91
N LYS A 519 6.71 -34.90 -22.54
CA LYS A 519 5.87 -36.03 -22.96
C LYS A 519 5.10 -36.66 -21.81
N ASP A 520 5.71 -36.73 -20.63
CA ASP A 520 5.11 -37.33 -19.43
C ASP A 520 4.29 -36.32 -18.59
N SER A 521 4.21 -35.06 -19.00
CA SER A 521 3.39 -34.04 -18.35
C SER A 521 2.01 -33.96 -18.97
N THR A 522 0.98 -33.80 -18.15
CA THR A 522 -0.37 -33.47 -18.62
C THR A 522 -0.40 -32.00 -19.07
N LYS A 523 -0.90 -31.74 -20.27
CA LYS A 523 -0.92 -30.40 -20.86
C LYS A 523 -2.35 -29.91 -21.06
N ILE A 524 -2.67 -28.74 -20.51
CA ILE A 524 -3.98 -28.10 -20.62
C ILE A 524 -3.81 -26.78 -21.37
N ILE A 525 -4.36 -26.67 -22.57
CA ILE A 525 -4.19 -25.54 -23.46
C ILE A 525 -5.52 -24.81 -23.62
N ILE A 526 -5.64 -23.63 -23.04
CA ILE A 526 -6.73 -22.72 -23.33
C ILE A 526 -6.34 -21.90 -24.57
N ALA A 527 -7.15 -21.94 -25.58
CA ALA A 527 -6.91 -21.17 -26.79
C ALA A 527 -8.19 -20.48 -27.29
N GLN A 528 -7.99 -19.34 -27.93
CA GLN A 528 -9.03 -18.67 -28.72
C GLN A 528 -9.05 -19.13 -30.15
N ARG A 529 -7.90 -19.63 -30.67
CA ARG A 529 -7.78 -20.16 -32.03
C ARG A 529 -7.98 -21.67 -32.01
N ILE A 530 -8.86 -22.13 -32.85
CA ILE A 530 -9.13 -23.56 -32.96
C ILE A 530 -7.89 -24.36 -33.44
N SER A 531 -7.06 -23.75 -34.30
CA SER A 531 -5.80 -24.34 -34.76
C SER A 531 -4.80 -24.67 -33.65
N SER A 532 -4.93 -24.05 -32.50
CA SER A 532 -4.05 -24.31 -31.36
C SER A 532 -4.43 -25.57 -30.58
N VAL A 533 -5.67 -26.07 -30.74
CA VAL A 533 -6.22 -27.22 -29.98
C VAL A 533 -6.67 -28.38 -30.89
N MET A 534 -6.69 -28.22 -32.20
CA MET A 534 -7.15 -29.27 -33.15
C MET A 534 -6.39 -30.59 -33.00
N GLU A 535 -5.12 -30.54 -32.64
CA GLU A 535 -4.25 -31.71 -32.49
C GLU A 535 -4.19 -32.24 -31.04
N ALA A 536 -5.03 -31.72 -30.14
CA ALA A 536 -5.12 -32.20 -28.76
C ALA A 536 -5.74 -33.61 -28.74
N ASP A 537 -5.33 -34.41 -27.74
CA ASP A 537 -5.89 -35.75 -27.52
C ASP A 537 -7.37 -35.67 -27.17
N GLU A 538 -7.80 -34.57 -26.56
CA GLU A 538 -9.19 -34.29 -26.23
C GLU A 538 -9.44 -32.79 -26.19
N ILE A 539 -10.65 -32.38 -26.55
CA ILE A 539 -11.06 -30.98 -26.57
C ILE A 539 -12.31 -30.83 -25.69
N ILE A 540 -12.26 -29.92 -24.74
CA ILE A 540 -13.38 -29.52 -23.87
C ILE A 540 -13.98 -28.24 -24.47
N VAL A 541 -15.25 -28.28 -24.84
CA VAL A 541 -16.01 -27.11 -25.30
C VAL A 541 -16.81 -26.54 -24.13
N MET A 542 -16.59 -25.26 -23.84
CA MET A 542 -17.28 -24.56 -22.75
C MET A 542 -18.19 -23.45 -23.28
N ASN A 543 -19.37 -23.36 -22.72
CA ASN A 543 -20.30 -22.26 -22.92
C ASN A 543 -21.02 -21.91 -21.62
N GLU A 544 -21.12 -20.61 -21.28
CA GLU A 544 -21.83 -20.09 -20.11
C GLU A 544 -21.54 -20.84 -18.79
N GLY A 545 -20.27 -21.14 -18.53
CA GLY A 545 -19.83 -21.82 -17.31
C GLY A 545 -20.07 -23.33 -17.28
N ARG A 546 -20.54 -23.95 -18.36
CA ARG A 546 -20.81 -25.39 -18.48
C ARG A 546 -19.98 -26.02 -19.59
N ILE A 547 -19.76 -27.33 -19.49
CA ILE A 547 -19.18 -28.12 -20.58
C ILE A 547 -20.33 -28.56 -21.51
N THR A 548 -20.22 -28.20 -22.79
CA THR A 548 -21.21 -28.56 -23.83
C THR A 548 -20.77 -29.72 -24.69
N GLY A 549 -19.50 -30.11 -24.65
CA GLY A 549 -18.98 -31.28 -25.31
C GLY A 549 -17.54 -31.58 -24.97
N ILE A 550 -17.19 -32.86 -25.00
CA ILE A 550 -15.83 -33.37 -24.83
C ILE A 550 -15.60 -34.40 -25.92
N GLY A 551 -14.45 -34.37 -26.62
CA GLY A 551 -14.09 -35.34 -27.61
C GLY A 551 -12.97 -34.87 -28.56
N HIS A 552 -12.67 -35.65 -29.59
CA HIS A 552 -11.69 -35.29 -30.61
C HIS A 552 -12.26 -34.26 -31.62
N HIS A 553 -11.35 -33.56 -32.30
CA HIS A 553 -11.70 -32.55 -33.31
C HIS A 553 -12.79 -33.02 -34.30
N ASP A 554 -12.59 -34.17 -34.94
CA ASP A 554 -13.50 -34.70 -35.96
C ASP A 554 -14.89 -35.07 -35.40
N GLU A 555 -14.95 -35.50 -34.17
CA GLU A 555 -16.18 -35.85 -33.46
C GLU A 555 -16.98 -34.60 -33.08
N LEU A 556 -16.30 -33.62 -32.50
CA LEU A 556 -16.92 -32.34 -32.10
C LEU A 556 -17.39 -31.55 -33.32
N LEU A 557 -16.64 -31.61 -34.42
CA LEU A 557 -17.03 -30.95 -35.67
C LEU A 557 -18.32 -31.55 -36.27
N LYS A 558 -18.65 -32.81 -35.97
CA LYS A 558 -19.88 -33.45 -36.40
C LYS A 558 -21.05 -33.24 -35.46
N ASN A 559 -20.78 -33.26 -34.16
CA ASN A 559 -21.82 -33.44 -33.14
C ASN A 559 -22.03 -32.24 -32.20
N ASN A 560 -21.10 -31.24 -32.16
CA ASN A 560 -21.19 -30.12 -31.26
C ASN A 560 -21.40 -28.79 -32.00
N LYS A 561 -22.52 -28.15 -31.75
CA LYS A 561 -22.93 -26.91 -32.41
C LYS A 561 -22.01 -25.73 -32.09
N GLU A 562 -21.65 -25.55 -30.85
CA GLU A 562 -20.76 -24.46 -30.40
C GLU A 562 -19.36 -24.61 -31.02
N TYR A 563 -18.86 -25.83 -31.08
CA TYR A 563 -17.57 -26.09 -31.72
C TYR A 563 -17.61 -25.80 -33.24
N GLN A 564 -18.69 -26.20 -33.93
CA GLN A 564 -18.92 -25.88 -35.31
C GLN A 564 -18.94 -24.37 -35.59
N GLU A 565 -19.67 -23.62 -34.77
CA GLU A 565 -19.76 -22.15 -34.87
C GLU A 565 -18.38 -21.50 -34.73
N ILE A 566 -17.59 -21.91 -33.73
CA ILE A 566 -16.23 -21.42 -33.56
C ILE A 566 -15.34 -21.79 -34.75
N TYR A 567 -15.42 -23.02 -35.23
CA TYR A 567 -14.63 -23.53 -36.35
C TYR A 567 -14.92 -22.73 -37.63
N TYR A 568 -16.17 -22.67 -38.07
CA TYR A 568 -16.55 -21.98 -39.29
C TYR A 568 -16.30 -20.47 -39.21
N SER A 569 -16.52 -19.84 -38.09
CA SER A 569 -16.21 -18.42 -37.92
C SER A 569 -14.72 -18.07 -38.10
N GLN A 570 -13.83 -19.04 -37.90
CA GLN A 570 -12.38 -18.84 -38.06
C GLN A 570 -11.86 -19.30 -39.41
N MET A 571 -12.51 -20.28 -40.07
CA MET A 571 -12.12 -20.80 -41.39
C MET A 571 -12.63 -19.92 -42.54
N ASP A 572 -13.86 -19.44 -42.47
CA ASP A 572 -14.42 -18.51 -43.47
C ASP A 572 -13.59 -17.21 -43.60
N LYS A 573 -12.92 -16.78 -42.55
CA LYS A 573 -11.99 -15.65 -42.59
C LYS A 573 -10.67 -15.96 -43.31
N LYS A 574 -10.24 -17.22 -43.39
CA LYS A 574 -9.03 -17.62 -44.12
C LYS A 574 -9.25 -17.69 -45.63
N GLU A 575 -10.45 -18.08 -46.06
CA GLU A 575 -10.81 -18.10 -47.51
C GLU A 575 -11.06 -16.70 -48.05
N ALA A 576 -11.51 -15.74 -47.25
CA ALA A 576 -11.69 -14.35 -47.65
C ALA A 576 -10.38 -13.52 -47.71
N THR A 577 -9.26 -14.04 -47.20
CA THR A 577 -7.93 -13.38 -47.20
C THR A 577 -6.89 -14.10 -48.05
N ALA A 578 -7.23 -15.21 -48.73
CA ALA A 578 -6.45 -15.91 -49.74
C ALA A 578 -6.98 -15.57 -51.14
#